data_ba96679033dfa4895945e431071696f9
#
_entry.id   ba96679033dfa4895945e431071696f9
#
_cell.length_a   1.000
_cell.length_b   1.000
_cell.length_c   1.000
_cell.angle_alpha   90.00
_cell.angle_beta   90.00
_cell.angle_gamma   90.00
#
_symmetry.space_group_name_H-M   'P 1'
#
loop_
_entity.id
_entity.type
_entity.pdbx_description
1 polymer ?
#
loop_
_entity_poly.entity_id
_entity_poly.type
_entity_poly.pdbx_seq_one_letter_code
_entity_poly.pdbx_strand_id
1 'polypeptide(L)'
;MIKKIFITLVFSLLLVENSYSKESFFDEAKKLFDKEKYEESKFLFQRDIVFNPKKAGSYLYLAKIFKVEENLMEEEKNLKTTLLLDPKNEEAIYLLMDIEIERSNFAKVKELKENFEKVCSKLCPKISSINEKLKNFDTKNES
;
A
#
# COMPACT_ATOMS: atom_id res chain seq x y z
N MET A 1 1.09 -28.49 -54.07
CA MET A 1 1.64 -27.26 -53.46
C MET A 1 0.61 -26.54 -52.60
N ILE A 2 -0.62 -26.34 -53.02
CA ILE A 2 -1.65 -25.60 -52.29
C ILE A 2 -1.97 -26.17 -50.89
N LYS A 3 -2.04 -27.53 -50.75
CA LYS A 3 -2.30 -28.17 -49.43
C LYS A 3 -1.22 -27.90 -48.39
N LYS A 4 0.08 -27.78 -48.79
CA LYS A 4 1.17 -27.50 -47.86
C LYS A 4 1.14 -26.03 -47.39
N ILE A 5 0.75 -25.09 -48.27
CA ILE A 5 0.59 -23.67 -47.95
C ILE A 5 -0.57 -23.45 -46.96
N PHE A 6 -1.68 -24.18 -47.15
CA PHE A 6 -2.83 -24.11 -46.25
C PHE A 6 -2.52 -24.63 -44.84
N ILE A 7 -1.76 -25.72 -44.71
CA ILE A 7 -1.33 -26.29 -43.41
C ILE A 7 -0.39 -25.33 -42.67
N THR A 8 0.54 -24.69 -43.39
CA THR A 8 1.45 -23.70 -42.76
C THR A 8 0.72 -22.45 -42.33
N LEU A 9 -0.30 -22.01 -43.08
CA LEU A 9 -1.09 -20.83 -42.74
C LEU A 9 -2.00 -21.09 -41.51
N VAL A 10 -2.59 -22.27 -41.40
CA VAL A 10 -3.39 -22.66 -40.23
C VAL A 10 -2.54 -22.85 -39.00
N PHE A 11 -1.33 -23.40 -39.15
CA PHE A 11 -0.39 -23.55 -38.02
C PHE A 11 0.15 -22.22 -37.51
N SER A 12 0.37 -21.21 -38.37
CA SER A 12 0.77 -19.87 -37.94
C SER A 12 -0.35 -19.11 -37.22
N LEU A 13 -1.63 -19.38 -37.54
CA LEU A 13 -2.78 -18.80 -36.86
C LEU A 13 -2.98 -19.33 -35.42
N LEU A 14 -2.50 -20.55 -35.14
CA LEU A 14 -2.61 -21.18 -33.82
C LEU A 14 -1.54 -20.72 -32.85
N LEU A 15 -0.48 -19.99 -33.33
CA LEU A 15 0.59 -19.46 -32.53
C LEU A 15 0.35 -17.99 -32.10
N VAL A 16 -0.77 -17.39 -32.45
CA VAL A 16 -1.24 -16.17 -31.81
C VAL A 16 -1.84 -16.59 -30.45
N GLU A 17 -0.99 -17.12 -29.60
CA GLU A 17 -1.31 -17.16 -28.17
C GLU A 17 -1.57 -15.72 -27.75
N ASN A 18 -2.81 -15.45 -27.37
CA ASN A 18 -3.20 -14.22 -26.72
C ASN A 18 -2.29 -14.05 -25.50
N SER A 19 -1.17 -13.32 -25.65
CA SER A 19 -0.47 -12.69 -24.56
C SER A 19 -1.37 -11.58 -23.99
N TYR A 20 -2.56 -11.95 -23.55
CA TYR A 20 -3.24 -11.17 -22.54
C TYR A 20 -2.34 -11.28 -21.32
N SER A 21 -1.53 -10.26 -21.12
CA SER A 21 -0.88 -10.02 -19.83
C SER A 21 -2.00 -10.06 -18.79
N LYS A 22 -2.12 -11.20 -18.10
CA LYS A 22 -3.10 -11.34 -17.04
C LYS A 22 -2.77 -10.26 -16.02
N GLU A 23 -3.61 -9.23 -15.98
CA GLU A 23 -3.45 -8.14 -15.03
C GLU A 23 -3.25 -8.74 -13.63
N SER A 24 -2.27 -8.25 -12.88
CA SER A 24 -2.02 -8.77 -11.55
C SER A 24 -3.19 -8.39 -10.63
N PHE A 25 -3.51 -9.24 -9.66
CA PHE A 25 -4.54 -8.92 -8.66
C PHE A 25 -4.27 -7.56 -8.00
N PHE A 26 -3.01 -7.23 -7.81
CA PHE A 26 -2.60 -5.94 -7.26
C PHE A 26 -2.99 -4.76 -8.16
N ASP A 27 -2.74 -4.84 -9.45
CA ASP A 27 -3.01 -3.73 -10.36
C ASP A 27 -4.51 -3.51 -10.53
N GLU A 28 -5.28 -4.59 -10.61
CA GLU A 28 -6.74 -4.54 -10.62
C GLU A 28 -7.29 -3.98 -9.30
N ALA A 29 -6.79 -4.48 -8.15
CA ALA A 29 -7.16 -3.99 -6.84
C ALA A 29 -6.89 -2.49 -6.70
N LYS A 30 -5.73 -2.02 -7.17
CA LYS A 30 -5.37 -0.61 -7.15
C LYS A 30 -6.31 0.24 -7.98
N LYS A 31 -6.70 -0.21 -9.18
CA LYS A 31 -7.69 0.49 -10.01
C LYS A 31 -9.07 0.59 -9.33
N LEU A 32 -9.46 -0.44 -8.58
CA LEU A 32 -10.70 -0.43 -7.80
C LEU A 32 -10.59 0.53 -6.61
N PHE A 33 -9.44 0.55 -5.93
CA PHE A 33 -9.16 1.49 -4.85
C PHE A 33 -9.26 2.95 -5.35
N ASP A 34 -8.65 3.26 -6.47
CA ASP A 34 -8.67 4.59 -7.09
C ASP A 34 -10.10 5.01 -7.53
N LYS A 35 -11.03 4.05 -7.67
CA LYS A 35 -12.46 4.25 -7.92
C LYS A 35 -13.32 4.18 -6.65
N GLU A 36 -12.71 4.17 -5.47
CA GLU A 36 -13.36 4.06 -4.16
C GLU A 36 -14.22 2.79 -3.97
N LYS A 37 -13.96 1.76 -4.80
CA LYS A 37 -14.60 0.44 -4.68
C LYS A 37 -13.84 -0.41 -3.66
N TYR A 38 -13.92 0.00 -2.40
CA TYR A 38 -13.05 -0.52 -1.34
C TYR A 38 -13.28 -2.00 -1.04
N GLU A 39 -14.52 -2.50 -1.05
CA GLU A 39 -14.81 -3.90 -0.78
C GLU A 39 -14.22 -4.84 -1.85
N GLU A 40 -14.43 -4.52 -3.13
CA GLU A 40 -13.88 -5.31 -4.23
C GLU A 40 -12.34 -5.22 -4.26
N SER A 41 -11.81 -4.02 -3.99
CA SER A 41 -10.37 -3.77 -3.89
C SER A 41 -9.75 -4.58 -2.74
N LYS A 42 -10.37 -4.58 -1.55
CA LYS A 42 -9.95 -5.35 -0.38
C LYS A 42 -9.85 -6.83 -0.70
N PHE A 43 -10.88 -7.40 -1.32
CA PHE A 43 -10.88 -8.80 -1.73
C PHE A 43 -9.70 -9.14 -2.64
N LEU A 44 -9.42 -8.28 -3.63
CA LEU A 44 -8.31 -8.53 -4.57
C LEU A 44 -6.93 -8.36 -3.92
N PHE A 45 -6.74 -7.39 -3.02
CA PHE A 45 -5.48 -7.29 -2.27
C PHE A 45 -5.26 -8.49 -1.35
N GLN A 46 -6.30 -8.98 -0.68
CA GLN A 46 -6.22 -10.21 0.11
C GLN A 46 -5.86 -11.41 -0.75
N ARG A 47 -6.43 -11.49 -1.96
CA ARG A 47 -6.09 -12.53 -2.93
C ARG A 47 -4.65 -12.40 -3.43
N ASP A 48 -4.18 -11.17 -3.70
CA ASP A 48 -2.78 -10.93 -4.10
C ASP A 48 -1.81 -11.42 -3.02
N ILE A 49 -2.10 -11.20 -1.74
CA ILE A 49 -1.27 -11.65 -0.61
C ILE A 49 -1.14 -13.19 -0.58
N VAL A 50 -2.19 -13.94 -0.93
CA VAL A 50 -2.12 -15.40 -0.99
C VAL A 50 -1.07 -15.87 -2.00
N PHE A 51 -0.95 -15.19 -3.14
CA PHE A 51 0.00 -15.54 -4.20
C PHE A 51 1.35 -14.82 -4.03
N ASN A 52 1.35 -13.65 -3.43
CA ASN A 52 2.51 -12.76 -3.28
C ASN A 52 2.66 -12.26 -1.84
N PRO A 53 2.90 -13.15 -0.85
CA PRO A 53 2.86 -12.79 0.58
C PRO A 53 3.93 -11.77 1.01
N LYS A 54 4.95 -11.55 0.19
CA LYS A 54 6.04 -10.58 0.45
C LYS A 54 5.83 -9.24 -0.25
N LYS A 55 4.70 -9.00 -0.89
CA LYS A 55 4.41 -7.74 -1.58
C LYS A 55 3.89 -6.70 -0.60
N ALA A 56 4.78 -5.87 -0.06
CA ALA A 56 4.46 -4.83 0.93
C ALA A 56 3.30 -3.91 0.50
N GLY A 57 3.21 -3.60 -0.81
CA GLY A 57 2.16 -2.74 -1.35
C GLY A 57 0.74 -3.24 -1.09
N SER A 58 0.50 -4.56 -1.11
CA SER A 58 -0.84 -5.12 -0.87
C SER A 58 -1.30 -4.88 0.58
N TYR A 59 -0.40 -5.02 1.54
CA TYR A 59 -0.67 -4.68 2.93
C TYR A 59 -0.86 -3.19 3.14
N LEU A 60 -0.06 -2.33 2.47
CA LEU A 60 -0.24 -0.88 2.54
C LEU A 60 -1.64 -0.45 2.07
N TYR A 61 -2.09 -0.98 0.93
CA TYR A 61 -3.43 -0.66 0.42
C TYR A 61 -4.54 -1.22 1.30
N LEU A 62 -4.37 -2.42 1.88
CA LEU A 62 -5.31 -2.93 2.89
C LEU A 62 -5.38 -2.00 4.11
N ALA A 63 -4.24 -1.52 4.61
CA ALA A 63 -4.23 -0.55 5.70
C ALA A 63 -5.01 0.72 5.35
N LYS A 64 -4.83 1.25 4.15
CA LYS A 64 -5.57 2.43 3.67
C LYS A 64 -7.08 2.18 3.56
N ILE A 65 -7.49 0.98 3.17
CA ILE A 65 -8.91 0.58 3.16
C ILE A 65 -9.45 0.51 4.59
N PHE A 66 -8.72 -0.15 5.50
CA PHE A 66 -9.14 -0.23 6.91
C PHE A 66 -9.18 1.13 7.60
N LYS A 67 -8.36 2.10 7.17
CA LYS A 67 -8.48 3.49 7.61
C LYS A 67 -9.83 4.09 7.19
N VAL A 68 -10.27 3.87 5.95
CA VAL A 68 -11.58 4.34 5.47
C VAL A 68 -12.72 3.64 6.21
N GLU A 69 -12.55 2.38 6.59
CA GLU A 69 -13.51 1.61 7.38
C GLU A 69 -13.46 1.93 8.90
N GLU A 70 -12.60 2.85 9.32
CA GLU A 70 -12.35 3.21 10.73
C GLU A 70 -11.93 2.01 11.60
N ASN A 71 -11.35 0.97 10.98
CA ASN A 71 -10.83 -0.21 11.66
C ASN A 71 -9.36 -0.05 12.02
N LEU A 72 -9.11 0.72 13.07
CA LEU A 72 -7.77 1.09 13.53
C LEU A 72 -6.86 -0.13 13.82
N MET A 73 -7.44 -1.23 14.31
CA MET A 73 -6.65 -2.42 14.65
C MET A 73 -6.09 -3.10 13.38
N GLU A 74 -6.92 -3.28 12.36
CA GLU A 74 -6.47 -3.88 11.10
C GLU A 74 -5.62 -2.91 10.29
N GLU A 75 -5.89 -1.60 10.35
CA GLU A 75 -5.02 -0.58 9.75
C GLU A 75 -3.60 -0.71 10.30
N GLU A 76 -3.42 -0.63 11.62
CA GLU A 76 -2.12 -0.71 12.27
C GLU A 76 -1.39 -2.02 11.98
N LYS A 77 -2.10 -3.14 12.04
CA LYS A 77 -1.54 -4.47 11.75
C LYS A 77 -0.97 -4.54 10.33
N ASN A 78 -1.71 -4.05 9.36
CA ASN A 78 -1.28 -4.05 7.96
C ASN A 78 -0.12 -3.06 7.71
N LEU A 79 -0.10 -1.88 8.37
CA LEU A 79 1.04 -0.96 8.32
C LEU A 79 2.31 -1.56 8.91
N LYS A 80 2.21 -2.23 10.06
CA LYS A 80 3.35 -2.95 10.65
C LYS A 80 3.88 -4.05 9.73
N THR A 81 2.98 -4.80 9.07
CA THR A 81 3.38 -5.80 8.09
C THR A 81 4.05 -5.16 6.87
N THR A 82 3.54 -4.02 6.41
CA THR A 82 4.18 -3.25 5.34
C THR A 82 5.61 -2.90 5.70
N LEU A 83 5.86 -2.37 6.92
CA LEU A 83 7.21 -1.99 7.37
C LEU A 83 8.13 -3.18 7.66
N LEU A 84 7.56 -4.34 8.01
CA LEU A 84 8.34 -5.57 8.12
C LEU A 84 8.91 -6.01 6.76
N LEU A 85 8.14 -5.81 5.69
CA LEU A 85 8.50 -6.20 4.31
C LEU A 85 9.27 -5.09 3.57
N ASP A 86 8.95 -3.82 3.85
CA ASP A 86 9.59 -2.63 3.29
C ASP A 86 9.81 -1.58 4.41
N PRO A 87 10.95 -1.68 5.14
CA PRO A 87 11.24 -0.78 6.25
C PRO A 87 11.41 0.70 5.88
N LYS A 88 11.53 1.00 4.58
CA LYS A 88 11.70 2.36 4.06
C LYS A 88 10.41 2.95 3.47
N ASN A 89 9.29 2.28 3.66
CA ASN A 89 8.01 2.75 3.15
C ASN A 89 7.56 4.02 3.87
N GLU A 90 7.82 5.17 3.26
CA GLU A 90 7.54 6.47 3.86
C GLU A 90 6.05 6.68 4.16
N GLU A 91 5.14 6.14 3.32
CA GLU A 91 3.70 6.26 3.54
C GLU A 91 3.25 5.44 4.76
N ALA A 92 3.76 4.22 4.92
CA ALA A 92 3.44 3.39 6.07
C ALA A 92 3.95 3.98 7.39
N ILE A 93 5.16 4.56 7.40
CA ILE A 93 5.69 5.25 8.58
C ILE A 93 4.81 6.45 8.92
N TYR A 94 4.44 7.26 7.92
CA TYR A 94 3.60 8.44 8.12
C TYR A 94 2.22 8.08 8.69
N LEU A 95 1.57 7.05 8.13
CA LEU A 95 0.26 6.59 8.62
C LEU A 95 0.33 6.02 10.05
N LEU A 96 1.42 5.33 10.41
CA LEU A 96 1.64 4.92 11.80
C LEU A 96 1.84 6.10 12.74
N MET A 97 2.52 7.17 12.32
CA MET A 97 2.62 8.39 13.13
C MET A 97 1.23 9.00 13.40
N ASP A 98 0.34 9.02 12.39
CA ASP A 98 -1.03 9.50 12.59
C ASP A 98 -1.76 8.67 13.66
N ILE A 99 -1.68 7.34 13.62
CA ILE A 99 -2.27 6.45 14.64
C ILE A 99 -1.70 6.74 16.03
N GLU A 100 -0.38 6.91 16.16
CA GLU A 100 0.26 7.15 17.45
C GLU A 100 -0.06 8.55 18.00
N ILE A 101 -0.30 9.54 17.14
CA ILE A 101 -0.79 10.86 17.52
C ILE A 101 -2.21 10.76 18.10
N GLU A 102 -3.12 10.02 17.44
CA GLU A 102 -4.48 9.79 17.93
C GLU A 102 -4.48 9.13 19.32
N ARG A 103 -3.53 8.23 19.57
CA ARG A 103 -3.33 7.57 20.88
C ARG A 103 -2.57 8.42 21.90
N SER A 104 -2.16 9.63 21.54
CA SER A 104 -1.30 10.48 22.37
C SER A 104 0.04 9.81 22.76
N ASN A 105 0.53 8.87 21.96
CA ASN A 105 1.82 8.19 22.17
C ASN A 105 2.97 8.97 21.52
N PHE A 106 3.24 10.16 22.04
CA PHE A 106 4.19 11.10 21.42
C PHE A 106 5.64 10.60 21.45
N ALA A 107 6.00 9.74 22.38
CA ALA A 107 7.33 9.09 22.38
C ALA A 107 7.51 8.23 21.12
N LYS A 108 6.50 7.45 20.75
CA LYS A 108 6.53 6.64 19.51
C LYS A 108 6.47 7.50 18.25
N VAL A 109 5.73 8.60 18.29
CA VAL A 109 5.70 9.58 17.18
C VAL A 109 7.09 10.14 16.91
N LYS A 110 7.85 10.51 17.97
CA LYS A 110 9.23 11.03 17.84
C LYS A 110 10.15 9.98 17.21
N GLU A 111 10.09 8.73 17.66
CA GLU A 111 10.87 7.61 17.07
C GLU A 111 10.54 7.39 15.59
N LEU A 112 9.26 7.31 15.25
CA LEU A 112 8.81 7.12 13.85
C LEU A 112 9.21 8.30 12.97
N LYS A 113 9.14 9.53 13.49
CA LYS A 113 9.57 10.74 12.78
C LYS A 113 11.05 10.71 12.44
N GLU A 114 11.93 10.31 13.36
CA GLU A 114 13.36 10.15 13.07
C GLU A 114 13.63 9.14 11.94
N ASN A 115 12.86 8.05 11.91
CA ASN A 115 12.94 7.08 10.81
C ASN A 115 12.41 7.66 9.51
N PHE A 116 11.29 8.37 9.56
CA PHE A 116 10.69 9.03 8.40
C PHE A 116 11.65 10.04 7.77
N GLU A 117 12.29 10.89 8.55
CA GLU A 117 13.26 11.89 8.08
C GLU A 117 14.46 11.29 7.33
N LYS A 118 14.83 10.04 7.66
CA LYS A 118 15.92 9.32 6.99
C LYS A 118 15.53 8.72 5.65
N VAL A 119 14.25 8.43 5.45
CA VAL A 119 13.78 7.65 4.29
C VAL A 119 12.83 8.42 3.38
N CYS A 120 12.22 9.50 3.87
CA CYS A 120 11.23 10.25 3.11
C CYS A 120 11.83 10.83 1.81
N SER A 121 11.01 10.86 0.77
CA SER A 121 11.36 11.46 -0.52
C SER A 121 10.23 12.35 -1.04
N LYS A 122 9.02 11.80 -1.12
CA LYS A 122 7.82 12.48 -1.63
C LYS A 122 7.01 13.10 -0.50
N LEU A 123 7.01 12.47 0.67
CA LEU A 123 6.20 12.89 1.82
C LEU A 123 6.97 13.74 2.83
N CYS A 124 8.24 14.09 2.60
CA CYS A 124 9.01 14.95 3.50
C CYS A 124 8.27 16.25 3.92
N PRO A 125 7.49 16.92 3.06
CA PRO A 125 6.73 18.11 3.46
C PRO A 125 5.71 17.85 4.58
N LYS A 126 5.29 16.59 4.77
CA LYS A 126 4.37 16.20 5.85
C LYS A 126 4.98 16.33 7.26
N ILE A 127 6.31 16.40 7.39
CA ILE A 127 7.00 16.58 8.68
C ILE A 127 6.56 17.86 9.40
N SER A 128 6.30 18.93 8.67
CA SER A 128 5.86 20.19 9.26
C SER A 128 4.58 20.03 10.08
N SER A 129 3.60 19.29 9.55
CA SER A 129 2.34 19.00 10.24
C SER A 129 2.56 18.14 11.50
N ILE A 130 3.46 17.16 11.44
CA ILE A 130 3.81 16.33 12.61
C ILE A 130 4.48 17.19 13.69
N ASN A 131 5.41 18.06 13.32
CA ASN A 131 6.08 18.98 14.26
C ASN A 131 5.10 19.92 14.96
N GLU A 132 4.11 20.43 14.24
CA GLU A 132 3.06 21.27 14.81
C GLU A 132 2.23 20.51 15.84
N LYS A 133 1.81 19.29 15.53
CA LYS A 133 1.06 18.43 16.45
C LYS A 133 1.88 18.13 17.72
N LEU A 134 3.18 17.83 17.60
CA LEU A 134 4.08 17.58 18.72
C LEU A 134 4.26 18.84 19.59
N LYS A 135 4.46 20.02 18.99
CA LYS A 135 4.60 21.28 19.70
C LYS A 135 3.36 21.63 20.52
N ASN A 136 2.17 21.45 19.93
CA ASN A 136 0.90 21.72 20.62
C ASN A 136 0.68 20.79 21.82
N PHE A 137 1.27 19.59 21.81
CA PHE A 137 1.24 18.70 22.96
C PHE A 137 2.19 19.16 24.07
N ASP A 138 3.45 19.49 23.75
CA ASP A 138 4.45 19.93 24.75
C ASP A 138 3.94 21.18 25.50
N THR A 139 3.32 22.14 24.82
CA THR A 139 2.75 23.34 25.43
C THR A 139 1.56 23.08 26.37
N LYS A 140 0.78 22.00 26.14
CA LYS A 140 -0.34 21.62 27.02
C LYS A 140 0.11 20.92 28.30
N ASN A 141 1.31 20.35 28.33
CA ASN A 141 1.83 19.64 29.49
C ASN A 141 2.69 20.56 30.42
N GLU A 142 3.05 21.77 29.97
CA GLU A 142 3.79 22.76 30.74
C GLU A 142 2.86 23.78 31.45
N SER A 143 1.54 23.69 31.25
CA SER A 143 0.53 24.57 31.88
C SER A 143 -0.27 23.81 32.94
#